data_b520a5737cc9981bbbf9e139d8b718b7
#
_entry.id   b520a5737cc9981bbbf9e139d8b718b7
#
_cell.length_a   1.000
_cell.length_b   1.000
_cell.length_c   1.000
_cell.angle_alpha   90.00
_cell.angle_beta   90.00
_cell.angle_gamma   90.00
#
_symmetry.space_group_name_H-M   'P 1'
#
loop_
_entity.id
_entity.type
_entity.pdbx_description
1 polymer ?
#
loop_
_entity_poly.entity_id
_entity_poly.type
_entity_poly.pdbx_seq_one_letter_code
_entity_poly.pdbx_strand_id
1 'polypeptide(L)'
;MFFYLFYDILALITLLKRIEAYAAKNINFFHKETVLSISAILAILSMFIVHPSGKYFSYIDFRTLSLLFCLMSIVAGLSEIGLFDYLAEKILSRANSIKSIIVLLVLLCFFFSMIITNDVALITFVPLAIIILKKMSEKQKNYWILRTVVMQTIAANLGSMLTPIGNPQNLYLYARANMSALALIRLMLPYSIAALVLLLVWIQIAAHREPGSTTENHISELFSIHKTKAPNQTSLIGYLILFLICLLVVAHIIDYRISFILVIGYIFFKNWHLFKKVDYSLLLTFTALFIFIGNLKCIPQFNHFLISIIDGHETLTAILSSQIISNVPAAILLSGFTKNYSALIIGTNIGGLGTLIASMASLISFKYIAKEKTTLRGKYFMMFTIANIVFLILLLLCINLL
;
A
#
# COMPACT_ATOMS: atom_id res chain seq x y z
N MET A 1 4.33 46.48 -40.80
CA MET A 1 4.08 46.72 -39.38
C MET A 1 2.96 45.80 -38.81
N PHE A 2 1.79 45.73 -39.39
CA PHE A 2 0.69 44.85 -38.92
C PHE A 2 1.00 43.36 -38.93
N PHE A 3 1.73 42.83 -39.88
CA PHE A 3 2.11 41.40 -39.97
C PHE A 3 3.13 40.96 -38.89
N TYR A 4 4.03 41.83 -38.48
CA TYR A 4 4.97 41.56 -37.39
C TYR A 4 4.26 41.53 -36.02
N LEU A 5 3.34 42.46 -35.77
CA LEU A 5 2.55 42.50 -34.57
C LEU A 5 1.64 41.26 -34.41
N PHE A 6 1.09 40.77 -35.51
CA PHE A 6 0.28 39.56 -35.53
C PHE A 6 1.10 38.30 -35.23
N TYR A 7 2.33 38.25 -35.73
CA TYR A 7 3.26 37.14 -35.47
C TYR A 7 3.71 37.11 -34.00
N ASP A 8 3.98 38.28 -33.41
CA ASP A 8 4.37 38.40 -31.99
C ASP A 8 3.18 38.05 -31.06
N ILE A 9 1.98 38.43 -31.40
CA ILE A 9 0.77 38.04 -30.65
C ILE A 9 0.53 36.51 -30.74
N LEU A 10 0.71 35.91 -31.90
CA LEU A 10 0.59 34.45 -32.09
C LEU A 10 1.67 33.69 -31.30
N ALA A 11 2.89 34.20 -31.29
CA ALA A 11 4.00 33.64 -30.51
C ALA A 11 3.73 33.76 -28.99
N LEU A 12 3.20 34.91 -28.55
CA LEU A 12 2.82 35.12 -27.16
C LEU A 12 1.67 34.19 -26.71
N ILE A 13 0.64 34.01 -27.53
CA ILE A 13 -0.47 33.08 -27.29
C ILE A 13 0.04 31.65 -27.24
N THR A 14 0.97 31.28 -28.12
CA THR A 14 1.57 29.93 -28.14
C THR A 14 2.43 29.70 -26.89
N LEU A 15 3.17 30.72 -26.44
CA LEU A 15 3.94 30.67 -25.20
C LEU A 15 3.05 30.55 -23.97
N LEU A 16 1.96 31.35 -23.89
CA LEU A 16 0.98 31.27 -22.81
C LEU A 16 0.33 29.87 -22.73
N LYS A 17 -0.10 29.31 -23.88
CA LYS A 17 -0.63 27.93 -23.93
C LYS A 17 0.38 26.88 -23.49
N ARG A 18 1.67 27.06 -23.78
CA ARG A 18 2.74 26.18 -23.29
C ARG A 18 2.94 26.32 -21.78
N ILE A 19 2.88 27.54 -21.25
CA ILE A 19 2.98 27.81 -19.81
C ILE A 19 1.77 27.22 -19.08
N GLU A 20 0.54 27.42 -19.61
CA GLU A 20 -0.68 26.83 -19.06
C GLU A 20 -0.63 25.28 -19.08
N ALA A 21 -0.19 24.69 -20.19
CA ALA A 21 -0.04 23.24 -20.33
C ALA A 21 1.04 22.69 -19.36
N TYR A 22 2.14 23.43 -19.17
CA TYR A 22 3.21 23.07 -18.22
C TYR A 22 2.74 23.23 -16.77
N ALA A 23 2.02 24.29 -16.45
CA ALA A 23 1.40 24.52 -15.14
C ALA A 23 0.34 23.44 -14.83
N ALA A 24 -0.55 23.14 -15.79
CA ALA A 24 -1.57 22.11 -15.65
C ALA A 24 -0.93 20.70 -15.47
N LYS A 25 0.16 20.41 -16.18
CA LYS A 25 0.92 19.16 -16.03
C LYS A 25 1.55 19.05 -14.64
N ASN A 26 2.11 20.15 -14.13
CA ASN A 26 2.71 20.18 -12.79
C ASN A 26 1.64 20.08 -11.70
N ILE A 27 0.52 20.80 -11.82
CA ILE A 27 -0.62 20.70 -10.91
C ILE A 27 -1.17 19.27 -10.89
N ASN A 28 -1.29 18.61 -12.04
CA ASN A 28 -1.70 17.21 -12.13
C ASN A 28 -0.67 16.27 -11.47
N PHE A 29 0.62 16.57 -11.58
CA PHE A 29 1.66 15.80 -10.88
C PHE A 29 1.54 15.95 -9.35
N PHE A 30 1.39 17.17 -8.83
CA PHE A 30 1.18 17.44 -7.41
C PHE A 30 -0.06 16.74 -6.86
N HIS A 31 -1.17 16.72 -7.62
CA HIS A 31 -2.38 16.00 -7.24
C HIS A 31 -2.22 14.48 -7.30
N LYS A 32 -1.42 13.97 -8.22
CA LYS A 32 -1.20 12.53 -8.37
C LYS A 32 -0.24 11.98 -7.33
N GLU A 33 0.84 12.72 -7.05
CA GLU A 33 1.94 12.32 -6.16
C GLU A 33 2.03 13.26 -4.94
N THR A 34 0.90 13.45 -4.26
CA THR A 34 0.76 14.44 -3.17
C THR A 34 1.75 14.18 -2.03
N VAL A 35 1.92 12.91 -1.62
CA VAL A 35 2.81 12.54 -0.51
C VAL A 35 4.27 12.82 -0.87
N LEU A 36 4.70 12.45 -2.07
CA LEU A 36 6.04 12.77 -2.58
C LEU A 36 6.26 14.28 -2.62
N SER A 37 5.30 15.02 -3.15
CA SER A 37 5.41 16.48 -3.29
C SER A 37 5.57 17.17 -1.94
N ILE A 38 4.75 16.81 -0.95
CA ILE A 38 4.85 17.35 0.41
C ILE A 38 6.20 16.96 1.03
N SER A 39 6.60 15.70 0.93
CA SER A 39 7.87 15.22 1.49
C SER A 39 9.08 15.93 0.86
N ALA A 40 9.05 16.15 -0.45
CA ALA A 40 10.12 16.87 -1.17
C ALA A 40 10.18 18.35 -0.74
N ILE A 41 9.02 19.03 -0.61
CA ILE A 41 8.97 20.42 -0.13
C ILE A 41 9.54 20.51 1.29
N LEU A 42 9.12 19.61 2.20
CA LEU A 42 9.63 19.58 3.57
C LEU A 42 11.14 19.33 3.62
N ALA A 43 11.64 18.40 2.80
CA ALA A 43 13.07 18.15 2.66
C ALA A 43 13.82 19.41 2.21
N ILE A 44 13.34 20.07 1.14
CA ILE A 44 13.94 21.29 0.59
C ILE A 44 13.91 22.42 1.64
N LEU A 45 12.76 22.64 2.30
CA LEU A 45 12.67 23.67 3.34
C LEU A 45 13.65 23.42 4.49
N SER A 46 13.82 22.15 4.89
CA SER A 46 14.79 21.79 5.93
C SER A 46 16.25 22.02 5.54
N MET A 47 16.55 22.03 4.23
CA MET A 47 17.92 22.33 3.71
C MET A 47 18.32 23.79 3.91
N PHE A 48 17.38 24.71 4.04
CA PHE A 48 17.68 26.12 4.37
C PHE A 48 18.13 26.29 5.82
N ILE A 49 17.72 25.37 6.71
CA ILE A 49 18.09 25.39 8.14
C ILE A 49 19.37 24.58 8.35
N VAL A 50 19.43 23.38 7.79
CA VAL A 50 20.59 22.48 7.83
C VAL A 50 21.12 22.34 6.42
N HIS A 51 22.24 23.03 6.13
CA HIS A 51 22.79 23.09 4.76
C HIS A 51 23.23 21.71 4.25
N PRO A 52 23.02 21.42 2.96
CA PRO A 52 23.44 20.16 2.34
C PRO A 52 24.94 19.88 2.58
N SER A 53 25.22 18.67 3.05
CA SER A 53 26.59 18.20 3.31
C SER A 53 26.68 16.70 3.04
N GLY A 54 27.89 16.16 3.03
CA GLY A 54 28.10 14.71 2.89
C GLY A 54 27.38 13.87 3.96
N LYS A 55 26.97 14.47 5.07
CA LYS A 55 26.16 13.80 6.13
C LYS A 55 24.78 13.35 5.65
N TYR A 56 24.24 13.97 4.59
CA TYR A 56 22.93 13.59 4.04
C TYR A 56 22.90 12.14 3.57
N PHE A 57 24.01 11.63 3.03
CA PHE A 57 24.11 10.21 2.65
C PHE A 57 23.96 9.27 3.85
N SER A 58 24.35 9.69 5.06
CA SER A 58 24.20 8.89 6.27
C SER A 58 22.76 8.88 6.82
N TYR A 59 21.90 9.80 6.39
CA TYR A 59 20.49 9.81 6.77
C TYR A 59 19.69 8.77 6.00
N ILE A 60 20.13 8.43 4.78
CA ILE A 60 19.42 7.56 3.85
C ILE A 60 19.63 6.09 4.23
N ASP A 61 18.54 5.38 4.47
CA ASP A 61 18.57 3.93 4.67
C ASP A 61 18.57 3.20 3.33
N PHE A 62 19.77 3.01 2.76
CA PHE A 62 19.95 2.32 1.49
C PHE A 62 19.51 0.86 1.53
N ARG A 63 19.57 0.21 2.68
CA ARG A 63 19.11 -1.18 2.83
C ARG A 63 17.60 -1.28 2.60
N THR A 64 16.82 -0.45 3.27
CA THR A 64 15.37 -0.41 3.11
C THR A 64 14.98 -0.04 1.68
N LEU A 65 15.61 1.00 1.09
CA LEU A 65 15.31 1.41 -0.30
C LEU A 65 15.63 0.29 -1.30
N SER A 66 16.78 -0.38 -1.15
CA SER A 66 17.16 -1.48 -2.03
C SER A 66 16.21 -2.67 -1.91
N LEU A 67 15.81 -3.05 -0.70
CA LEU A 67 14.85 -4.13 -0.47
C LEU A 67 13.47 -3.79 -1.04
N LEU A 68 12.97 -2.57 -0.83
CA LEU A 68 11.70 -2.11 -1.41
C LEU A 68 11.75 -2.21 -2.94
N PHE A 69 12.82 -1.69 -3.56
CA PHE A 69 13.02 -1.77 -5.00
C PHE A 69 13.04 -3.22 -5.50
N CYS A 70 13.80 -4.10 -4.85
CA CYS A 70 13.90 -5.51 -5.22
C CYS A 70 12.56 -6.22 -5.10
N LEU A 71 11.87 -6.09 -3.97
CA LEU A 71 10.57 -6.73 -3.73
C LEU A 71 9.52 -6.22 -4.72
N MET A 72 9.40 -4.90 -4.94
CA MET A 72 8.49 -4.35 -5.94
C MET A 72 8.76 -4.88 -7.34
N SER A 73 10.03 -4.97 -7.73
CA SER A 73 10.44 -5.47 -9.04
C SER A 73 10.09 -6.95 -9.23
N ILE A 74 10.37 -7.78 -8.22
CA ILE A 74 10.06 -9.23 -8.25
C ILE A 74 8.56 -9.45 -8.30
N VAL A 75 7.80 -8.75 -7.44
CA VAL A 75 6.34 -8.88 -7.37
C VAL A 75 5.70 -8.40 -8.68
N ALA A 76 6.21 -7.32 -9.29
CA ALA A 76 5.79 -6.91 -10.63
C ALA A 76 6.05 -7.99 -11.68
N GLY A 77 7.17 -8.70 -11.60
CA GLY A 77 7.49 -9.84 -12.48
C GLY A 77 6.55 -11.02 -12.27
N LEU A 78 6.28 -11.41 -11.03
CA LEU A 78 5.33 -12.46 -10.68
C LEU A 78 3.90 -12.12 -11.14
N SER A 79 3.50 -10.86 -11.03
CA SER A 79 2.22 -10.36 -11.55
C SER A 79 2.16 -10.43 -13.07
N GLU A 80 3.25 -10.04 -13.77
CA GLU A 80 3.30 -10.03 -15.24
C GLU A 80 3.19 -11.43 -15.85
N ILE A 81 3.77 -12.44 -15.20
CA ILE A 81 3.60 -13.84 -15.64
C ILE A 81 2.23 -14.44 -15.27
N GLY A 82 1.33 -13.64 -14.66
CA GLY A 82 -0.04 -14.06 -14.33
C GLY A 82 -0.15 -15.00 -13.14
N LEU A 83 0.87 -15.09 -12.27
CA LEU A 83 0.85 -16.01 -11.12
C LEU A 83 -0.33 -15.75 -10.20
N PHE A 84 -0.59 -14.48 -9.86
CA PHE A 84 -1.63 -14.14 -8.88
C PHE A 84 -3.03 -14.36 -9.45
N ASP A 85 -3.24 -14.07 -10.74
CA ASP A 85 -4.50 -14.33 -11.43
C ASP A 85 -4.78 -15.84 -11.50
N TYR A 86 -3.76 -16.65 -11.85
CA TYR A 86 -3.85 -18.10 -11.88
C TYR A 86 -4.19 -18.70 -10.52
N LEU A 87 -3.52 -18.24 -9.44
CA LEU A 87 -3.79 -18.72 -8.08
C LEU A 87 -5.18 -18.31 -7.61
N ALA A 88 -5.59 -17.05 -7.89
CA ALA A 88 -6.91 -16.55 -7.53
C ALA A 88 -8.01 -17.34 -8.23
N GLU A 89 -7.90 -17.61 -9.53
CA GLU A 89 -8.86 -18.42 -10.28
C GLU A 89 -8.97 -19.83 -9.70
N LYS A 90 -7.84 -20.49 -9.44
CA LYS A 90 -7.80 -21.83 -8.85
C LYS A 90 -8.44 -21.90 -7.46
N ILE A 91 -8.29 -20.85 -6.65
CA ILE A 91 -8.90 -20.78 -5.33
C ILE A 91 -10.39 -20.49 -5.45
N LEU A 92 -10.78 -19.53 -6.29
CA LEU A 92 -12.15 -19.11 -6.46
C LEU A 92 -13.03 -20.16 -7.15
N SER A 93 -12.44 -21.01 -8.01
CA SER A 93 -13.17 -22.13 -8.65
C SER A 93 -13.70 -23.17 -7.67
N ARG A 94 -13.27 -23.13 -6.40
CA ARG A 94 -13.79 -23.99 -5.31
C ARG A 94 -15.00 -23.39 -4.59
N ALA A 95 -15.43 -22.18 -4.95
CA ALA A 95 -16.55 -21.52 -4.31
C ALA A 95 -17.88 -22.13 -4.77
N ASN A 96 -18.75 -22.48 -3.81
CA ASN A 96 -20.05 -23.08 -4.07
C ASN A 96 -21.23 -22.13 -3.73
N SER A 97 -20.93 -20.95 -3.22
CA SER A 97 -21.95 -19.94 -2.84
C SER A 97 -21.39 -18.53 -2.99
N ILE A 98 -22.27 -17.53 -3.12
CA ILE A 98 -21.89 -16.12 -3.16
C ILE A 98 -21.09 -15.74 -1.92
N LYS A 99 -21.54 -16.17 -0.74
CA LYS A 99 -20.81 -15.98 0.50
C LYS A 99 -19.39 -16.56 0.43
N SER A 100 -19.22 -17.78 -0.12
CA SER A 100 -17.91 -18.40 -0.30
C SER A 100 -17.02 -17.58 -1.23
N ILE A 101 -17.56 -17.02 -2.31
CA ILE A 101 -16.83 -16.11 -3.21
C ILE A 101 -16.35 -14.88 -2.44
N ILE A 102 -17.23 -14.24 -1.67
CA ILE A 102 -16.86 -13.04 -0.90
C ILE A 102 -15.77 -13.37 0.13
N VAL A 103 -15.94 -14.46 0.89
CA VAL A 103 -14.92 -14.92 1.85
C VAL A 103 -13.58 -15.11 1.16
N LEU A 104 -13.55 -15.85 0.05
CA LEU A 104 -12.31 -16.12 -0.68
C LEU A 104 -11.67 -14.85 -1.24
N LEU A 105 -12.43 -13.92 -1.81
CA LEU A 105 -11.94 -12.63 -2.31
C LEU A 105 -11.31 -11.78 -1.20
N VAL A 106 -11.91 -11.77 -0.01
CA VAL A 106 -11.38 -11.03 1.14
C VAL A 106 -10.15 -11.74 1.70
N LEU A 107 -10.17 -13.07 1.83
CA LEU A 107 -9.03 -13.86 2.31
C LEU A 107 -7.83 -13.79 1.34
N LEU A 108 -8.08 -13.74 0.03
CA LEU A 108 -7.01 -13.49 -0.95
C LEU A 108 -6.29 -12.18 -0.64
N CYS A 109 -7.01 -11.07 -0.42
CA CYS A 109 -6.37 -9.82 -0.04
C CYS A 109 -5.64 -9.93 1.30
N PHE A 110 -6.23 -10.59 2.29
CA PHE A 110 -5.65 -10.74 3.63
C PHE A 110 -4.32 -11.50 3.61
N PHE A 111 -4.31 -12.70 3.02
CA PHE A 111 -3.11 -13.55 3.05
C PHE A 111 -2.06 -13.15 2.02
N PHE A 112 -2.47 -12.73 0.82
CA PHE A 112 -1.50 -12.30 -0.18
C PHE A 112 -0.81 -10.99 0.20
N SER A 113 -1.49 -10.08 0.88
CA SER A 113 -0.86 -8.84 1.37
C SER A 113 0.30 -9.09 2.34
N MET A 114 0.35 -10.25 2.99
CA MET A 114 1.49 -10.65 3.83
C MET A 114 2.76 -10.92 3.03
N ILE A 115 2.63 -11.20 1.72
CA ILE A 115 3.72 -11.69 0.86
C ILE A 115 4.07 -10.67 -0.23
N ILE A 116 3.06 -10.06 -0.86
CA ILE A 116 3.22 -9.21 -2.05
C ILE A 116 2.96 -7.72 -1.81
N THR A 117 2.79 -7.29 -0.60
CA THR A 117 2.35 -5.99 -0.11
C THR A 117 0.83 -5.73 -0.26
N ASN A 118 0.31 -4.87 0.62
CA ASN A 118 -1.11 -4.48 0.60
C ASN A 118 -1.52 -3.81 -0.71
N ASP A 119 -0.69 -2.95 -1.27
CA ASP A 119 -0.98 -2.20 -2.50
C ASP A 119 -1.11 -3.14 -3.70
N VAL A 120 -0.19 -4.08 -3.86
CA VAL A 120 -0.21 -5.06 -4.95
C VAL A 120 -1.38 -6.02 -4.80
N ALA A 121 -1.69 -6.46 -3.58
CA ALA A 121 -2.85 -7.30 -3.33
C ALA A 121 -4.15 -6.61 -3.79
N LEU A 122 -4.32 -5.31 -3.50
CA LEU A 122 -5.49 -4.55 -3.91
C LEU A 122 -5.53 -4.28 -5.42
N ILE A 123 -4.39 -3.94 -6.04
CA ILE A 123 -4.30 -3.75 -7.49
C ILE A 123 -4.71 -5.02 -8.23
N THR A 124 -4.39 -6.20 -7.67
CA THR A 124 -4.69 -7.50 -8.28
C THR A 124 -6.13 -7.94 -8.00
N PHE A 125 -6.54 -7.98 -6.75
CA PHE A 125 -7.77 -8.67 -6.36
C PHE A 125 -9.03 -7.78 -6.32
N VAL A 126 -8.91 -6.45 -6.23
CA VAL A 126 -10.09 -5.55 -6.29
C VAL A 126 -10.72 -5.54 -7.69
N PRO A 127 -9.96 -5.37 -8.79
CA PRO A 127 -10.54 -5.49 -10.14
C PRO A 127 -11.18 -6.85 -10.40
N LEU A 128 -10.53 -7.94 -9.92
CA LEU A 128 -11.07 -9.29 -10.05
C LEU A 128 -12.41 -9.42 -9.33
N ALA A 129 -12.51 -8.91 -8.09
CA ALA A 129 -13.77 -8.89 -7.35
C ALA A 129 -14.86 -8.12 -8.11
N ILE A 130 -14.55 -6.94 -8.63
CA ILE A 130 -15.49 -6.13 -9.40
C ILE A 130 -15.99 -6.89 -10.65
N ILE A 131 -15.08 -7.55 -11.38
CA ILE A 131 -15.44 -8.33 -12.58
C ILE A 131 -16.39 -9.48 -12.22
N ILE A 132 -16.10 -10.24 -11.16
CA ILE A 132 -16.93 -11.35 -10.71
C ILE A 132 -18.30 -10.86 -10.24
N LEU A 133 -18.32 -9.83 -9.40
CA LEU A 133 -19.56 -9.30 -8.82
C LEU A 133 -20.47 -8.65 -9.88
N LYS A 134 -19.91 -8.14 -10.98
CA LYS A 134 -20.69 -7.61 -12.10
C LYS A 134 -21.52 -8.68 -12.84
N LYS A 135 -21.15 -9.93 -12.76
CA LYS A 135 -21.89 -11.05 -13.39
C LYS A 135 -23.07 -11.51 -12.55
N MET A 136 -23.18 -11.04 -11.31
CA MET A 136 -24.29 -11.35 -10.43
C MET A 136 -25.54 -10.54 -10.78
N SER A 137 -26.69 -10.91 -10.23
CA SER A 137 -27.93 -10.14 -10.39
C SER A 137 -27.74 -8.67 -9.93
N GLU A 138 -28.49 -7.73 -10.51
CA GLU A 138 -28.38 -6.30 -10.17
C GLU A 138 -28.54 -6.02 -8.67
N LYS A 139 -29.44 -6.76 -7.99
CA LYS A 139 -29.65 -6.64 -6.53
C LYS A 139 -28.41 -7.07 -5.75
N GLN A 140 -27.84 -8.22 -6.07
CA GLN A 140 -26.65 -8.78 -5.43
C GLN A 140 -25.41 -7.94 -5.74
N LYS A 141 -25.22 -7.53 -6.98
CA LYS A 141 -24.13 -6.64 -7.40
C LYS A 141 -24.16 -5.34 -6.59
N ASN A 142 -25.30 -4.66 -6.52
CA ASN A 142 -25.43 -3.40 -5.80
C ASN A 142 -25.24 -3.56 -4.30
N TYR A 143 -25.55 -4.73 -3.75
CA TYR A 143 -25.33 -5.05 -2.35
C TYR A 143 -23.87 -5.33 -2.02
N TRP A 144 -23.21 -6.17 -2.84
CA TRP A 144 -21.90 -6.71 -2.51
C TRP A 144 -20.71 -5.88 -2.99
N ILE A 145 -20.81 -5.16 -4.13
CA ILE A 145 -19.64 -4.52 -4.75
C ILE A 145 -18.90 -3.59 -3.79
N LEU A 146 -19.61 -2.66 -3.14
CA LEU A 146 -18.98 -1.71 -2.23
C LEU A 146 -18.50 -2.40 -0.95
N ARG A 147 -19.30 -3.31 -0.40
CA ARG A 147 -18.94 -4.06 0.82
C ARG A 147 -17.69 -4.89 0.62
N THR A 148 -17.62 -5.66 -0.47
CA THR A 148 -16.48 -6.51 -0.76
C THR A 148 -15.21 -5.69 -0.94
N VAL A 149 -15.26 -4.58 -1.70
CA VAL A 149 -14.07 -3.75 -1.92
C VAL A 149 -13.62 -3.06 -0.62
N VAL A 150 -14.53 -2.61 0.25
CA VAL A 150 -14.16 -2.09 1.57
C VAL A 150 -13.55 -3.19 2.44
N MET A 151 -14.15 -4.38 2.48
CA MET A 151 -13.61 -5.54 3.22
C MET A 151 -12.23 -5.94 2.71
N GLN A 152 -12.02 -5.98 1.38
CA GLN A 152 -10.70 -6.25 0.77
C GLN A 152 -9.66 -5.22 1.16
N THR A 153 -10.05 -3.94 1.23
CA THR A 153 -9.13 -2.86 1.61
C THR A 153 -8.69 -3.01 3.06
N ILE A 154 -9.62 -3.25 3.97
CA ILE A 154 -9.32 -3.52 5.38
C ILE A 154 -8.49 -4.81 5.51
N ALA A 155 -8.85 -5.86 4.78
CA ALA A 155 -8.15 -7.13 4.76
C ALA A 155 -6.69 -6.99 4.31
N ALA A 156 -6.43 -6.22 3.24
CA ALA A 156 -5.07 -5.99 2.76
C ALA A 156 -4.24 -5.17 3.76
N ASN A 157 -4.81 -4.12 4.35
CA ASN A 157 -4.11 -3.32 5.36
C ASN A 157 -3.78 -4.14 6.62
N LEU A 158 -4.74 -4.90 7.13
CA LEU A 158 -4.57 -5.66 8.38
C LEU A 158 -3.87 -7.01 8.19
N GLY A 159 -3.95 -7.62 7.01
CA GLY A 159 -3.17 -8.79 6.68
C GLY A 159 -1.68 -8.47 6.57
N SER A 160 -1.36 -7.41 5.84
CA SER A 160 0.03 -7.00 5.59
C SER A 160 0.83 -6.68 6.84
N MET A 161 0.18 -6.37 7.97
CA MET A 161 0.87 -6.04 9.21
C MET A 161 1.60 -7.22 9.84
N LEU A 162 1.26 -8.46 9.48
CA LEU A 162 1.82 -9.66 10.13
C LEU A 162 3.27 -9.94 9.75
N THR A 163 3.73 -9.48 8.58
CA THR A 163 5.07 -9.81 8.07
C THR A 163 5.91 -8.55 7.83
N PRO A 164 7.25 -8.67 7.88
CA PRO A 164 8.12 -7.53 7.57
C PRO A 164 7.94 -6.97 6.16
N ILE A 165 7.60 -7.84 5.19
CA ILE A 165 7.49 -7.48 3.76
C ILE A 165 6.08 -7.10 3.33
N GLY A 166 5.08 -7.23 4.21
CA GLY A 166 3.69 -6.99 3.88
C GLY A 166 3.37 -5.52 3.55
N ASN A 167 4.15 -4.59 4.10
CA ASN A 167 4.04 -3.17 3.77
C ASN A 167 5.37 -2.42 3.99
N PRO A 168 5.57 -1.25 3.34
CA PRO A 168 6.83 -0.52 3.39
C PRO A 168 7.23 -0.05 4.80
N GLN A 169 6.27 0.38 5.62
CA GLN A 169 6.54 0.85 6.98
C GLN A 169 7.01 -0.28 7.90
N ASN A 170 6.47 -1.50 7.75
CA ASN A 170 6.95 -2.67 8.49
C ASN A 170 8.39 -2.98 8.13
N LEU A 171 8.70 -3.05 6.83
CA LEU A 171 10.06 -3.34 6.38
C LEU A 171 11.07 -2.36 6.96
N TYR A 172 10.72 -1.07 6.96
CA TYR A 172 11.56 -0.01 7.51
C TYR A 172 11.71 -0.12 9.04
N LEU A 173 10.59 -0.17 9.78
CA LEU A 173 10.62 -0.22 11.25
C LEU A 173 11.27 -1.51 11.77
N TYR A 174 11.01 -2.63 11.11
CA TYR A 174 11.63 -3.92 11.37
C TYR A 174 13.16 -3.84 11.25
N ALA A 175 13.66 -3.24 10.16
CA ALA A 175 15.09 -3.06 9.96
C ALA A 175 15.70 -2.11 11.01
N ARG A 176 15.01 -1.02 11.36
CA ARG A 176 15.44 -0.06 12.39
C ARG A 176 15.45 -0.65 13.78
N ALA A 177 14.48 -1.48 14.10
CA ALA A 177 14.39 -2.19 15.38
C ALA A 177 15.44 -3.30 15.55
N ASN A 178 16.08 -3.71 14.46
CA ASN A 178 16.97 -4.87 14.41
C ASN A 178 16.34 -6.13 15.06
N MET A 179 15.01 -6.30 14.87
CA MET A 179 14.27 -7.42 15.43
C MET A 179 14.28 -8.63 14.49
N SER A 180 14.03 -9.82 15.02
CA SER A 180 13.84 -11.01 14.20
C SER A 180 12.44 -11.00 13.55
N ALA A 181 12.30 -11.66 12.38
CA ALA A 181 11.00 -11.81 11.72
C ALA A 181 9.97 -12.50 12.64
N LEU A 182 10.42 -13.47 13.43
CA LEU A 182 9.55 -14.15 14.42
C LEU A 182 9.08 -13.19 15.52
N ALA A 183 9.93 -12.26 15.95
CA ALA A 183 9.56 -11.26 16.96
C ALA A 183 8.46 -10.32 16.42
N LEU A 184 8.58 -9.84 15.17
CA LEU A 184 7.54 -9.05 14.54
C LEU A 184 6.24 -9.84 14.36
N ILE A 185 6.33 -11.09 13.90
CA ILE A 185 5.14 -11.95 13.76
C ILE A 185 4.46 -12.15 15.11
N ARG A 186 5.19 -12.45 16.18
CA ARG A 186 4.63 -12.60 17.52
C ARG A 186 3.97 -11.31 18.02
N LEU A 187 4.58 -10.16 17.75
CA LEU A 187 4.05 -8.85 18.12
C LEU A 187 2.71 -8.57 17.42
N MET A 188 2.61 -8.88 16.11
CA MET A 188 1.44 -8.50 15.30
C MET A 188 0.38 -9.60 15.18
N LEU A 189 0.70 -10.85 15.58
CA LEU A 189 -0.19 -12.00 15.46
C LEU A 189 -1.55 -11.80 16.16
N PRO A 190 -1.61 -11.32 17.42
CA PRO A 190 -2.90 -11.11 18.10
C PRO A 190 -3.82 -10.15 17.33
N TYR A 191 -3.26 -9.05 16.83
CA TYR A 191 -4.00 -8.05 16.06
C TYR A 191 -4.45 -8.58 14.70
N SER A 192 -3.60 -9.39 14.04
CA SER A 192 -3.95 -10.02 12.76
C SER A 192 -5.05 -11.06 12.93
N ILE A 193 -5.02 -11.85 14.00
CA ILE A 193 -6.09 -12.81 14.30
C ILE A 193 -7.38 -12.06 14.62
N ALA A 194 -7.34 -11.04 15.46
CA ALA A 194 -8.51 -10.22 15.78
C ALA A 194 -9.12 -9.60 14.51
N ALA A 195 -8.28 -9.05 13.63
CA ALA A 195 -8.70 -8.49 12.36
C ALA A 195 -9.37 -9.52 11.44
N LEU A 196 -8.80 -10.73 11.35
CA LEU A 196 -9.37 -11.82 10.57
C LEU A 196 -10.75 -12.24 11.10
N VAL A 197 -10.86 -12.41 12.42
CA VAL A 197 -12.13 -12.76 13.06
C VAL A 197 -13.19 -11.68 12.81
N LEU A 198 -12.84 -10.41 12.98
CA LEU A 198 -13.76 -9.29 12.73
C LEU A 198 -14.23 -9.25 11.27
N LEU A 199 -13.33 -9.48 10.31
CA LEU A 199 -13.68 -9.56 8.88
C LEU A 199 -14.65 -10.72 8.61
N LEU A 200 -14.39 -11.92 9.14
CA LEU A 200 -15.26 -13.07 8.96
C LEU A 200 -16.64 -12.86 9.61
N VAL A 201 -16.68 -12.26 10.79
CA VAL A 201 -17.94 -11.88 11.46
C VAL A 201 -18.70 -10.86 10.61
N TRP A 202 -18.03 -9.85 10.08
CA TRP A 202 -18.69 -8.87 9.22
C TRP A 202 -19.24 -9.50 7.93
N ILE A 203 -18.48 -10.38 7.26
CA ILE A 203 -18.96 -11.13 6.09
C ILE A 203 -20.19 -11.97 6.46
N GLN A 204 -20.16 -12.63 7.62
CA GLN A 204 -21.31 -13.45 8.09
C GLN A 204 -22.56 -12.60 8.30
N ILE A 205 -22.43 -11.45 8.98
CA ILE A 205 -23.54 -10.51 9.22
C ILE A 205 -24.06 -9.96 7.88
N ALA A 206 -23.17 -9.59 6.96
CA ALA A 206 -23.55 -9.09 5.65
C ALA A 206 -24.27 -10.15 4.82
N ALA A 207 -23.80 -11.40 4.83
CA ALA A 207 -24.42 -12.50 4.11
C ALA A 207 -25.82 -12.84 4.65
N HIS A 208 -26.02 -12.70 5.97
CA HIS A 208 -27.34 -12.92 6.56
C HIS A 208 -28.37 -11.83 6.21
N ARG A 209 -27.89 -10.65 5.86
CA ARG A 209 -28.72 -9.50 5.45
C ARG A 209 -28.83 -9.34 3.93
N GLU A 210 -28.32 -10.30 3.16
CA GLU A 210 -28.38 -10.25 1.70
C GLU A 210 -29.84 -10.31 1.21
N PRO A 211 -30.31 -9.37 0.39
CA PRO A 211 -31.68 -9.39 -0.15
C PRO A 211 -31.78 -10.44 -1.27
N GLY A 212 -32.47 -11.56 -0.97
CA GLY A 212 -32.89 -12.55 -1.97
C GLY A 212 -31.81 -13.63 -2.25
N SER A 213 -31.66 -14.56 -1.33
CA SER A 213 -30.96 -15.83 -1.56
C SER A 213 -31.84 -16.83 -2.33
N THR A 214 -31.92 -16.64 -3.65
CA THR A 214 -32.47 -17.71 -4.51
C THR A 214 -31.58 -17.85 -5.73
N THR A 215 -31.10 -19.04 -5.89
CA THR A 215 -30.42 -19.67 -7.01
C THR A 215 -28.91 -19.87 -6.86
N GLU A 216 -28.59 -21.03 -6.29
CA GLU A 216 -27.25 -21.66 -6.29
C GLU A 216 -26.78 -22.10 -7.69
N ASN A 217 -27.60 -21.96 -8.74
CA ASN A 217 -27.44 -22.73 -9.99
C ASN A 217 -26.53 -22.11 -11.05
N HIS A 218 -25.92 -20.93 -10.84
CA HIS A 218 -25.07 -20.30 -11.88
C HIS A 218 -23.64 -19.95 -11.44
N ILE A 219 -23.18 -20.48 -10.30
CA ILE A 219 -21.83 -20.14 -9.80
C ILE A 219 -20.74 -20.69 -10.72
N SER A 220 -20.94 -21.87 -11.31
CA SER A 220 -20.00 -22.45 -12.25
C SER A 220 -19.82 -21.61 -13.53
N GLU A 221 -20.85 -20.90 -13.97
CA GLU A 221 -20.80 -20.01 -15.12
C GLU A 221 -20.02 -18.71 -14.84
N LEU A 222 -19.96 -18.26 -13.57
CA LEU A 222 -19.21 -17.07 -13.18
C LEU A 222 -17.70 -17.24 -13.43
N PHE A 223 -17.20 -18.47 -13.38
CA PHE A 223 -15.77 -18.81 -13.52
C PHE A 223 -15.41 -19.38 -14.88
N SER A 224 -16.38 -19.70 -15.77
CA SER A 224 -16.14 -20.38 -17.04
C SER A 224 -15.43 -19.54 -18.13
N ILE A 225 -15.23 -18.24 -17.91
CA ILE A 225 -14.91 -17.30 -19.00
C ILE A 225 -13.41 -16.95 -19.10
N HIS A 226 -12.59 -17.17 -18.07
CA HIS A 226 -11.16 -16.87 -18.12
C HIS A 226 -10.35 -18.05 -17.53
N LYS A 227 -9.98 -19.00 -18.38
CA LYS A 227 -8.89 -19.93 -18.02
C LYS A 227 -7.58 -19.17 -18.18
N THR A 228 -7.06 -18.64 -17.08
CA THR A 228 -5.70 -18.11 -17.04
C THR A 228 -4.72 -19.21 -17.32
N LYS A 229 -3.81 -18.98 -18.27
CA LYS A 229 -2.73 -19.93 -18.56
C LYS A 229 -1.82 -20.04 -17.33
N ALA A 230 -1.38 -21.27 -17.06
CA ALA A 230 -0.36 -21.48 -16.03
C ALA A 230 0.88 -20.60 -16.35
N PRO A 231 1.51 -19.99 -15.35
CA PRO A 231 2.69 -19.15 -15.54
C PRO A 231 3.84 -19.95 -16.13
N ASN A 232 4.68 -19.29 -16.92
CA ASN A 232 5.89 -19.91 -17.47
C ASN A 232 6.80 -20.36 -16.32
N GLN A 233 7.06 -21.68 -16.22
CA GLN A 233 7.80 -22.30 -15.11
C GLN A 233 9.22 -21.73 -14.95
N THR A 234 9.94 -21.50 -16.04
CA THR A 234 11.32 -20.98 -15.99
C THR A 234 11.35 -19.57 -15.39
N SER A 235 10.43 -18.70 -15.80
CA SER A 235 10.33 -17.34 -15.25
C SER A 235 9.85 -17.35 -13.80
N LEU A 236 8.89 -18.22 -13.48
CA LEU A 236 8.38 -18.42 -12.12
C LEU A 236 9.50 -18.82 -11.15
N ILE A 237 10.28 -19.85 -11.49
CA ILE A 237 11.39 -20.31 -10.66
C ILE A 237 12.41 -19.18 -10.47
N GLY A 238 12.75 -18.44 -11.52
CA GLY A 238 13.69 -17.32 -11.42
C GLY A 238 13.22 -16.24 -10.44
N TYR A 239 11.96 -15.79 -10.53
CA TYR A 239 11.42 -14.81 -9.58
C TYR A 239 11.30 -15.37 -8.16
N LEU A 240 10.95 -16.65 -7.98
CA LEU A 240 10.88 -17.27 -6.66
C LEU A 240 12.25 -17.38 -5.99
N ILE A 241 13.31 -17.70 -6.74
CA ILE A 241 14.69 -17.71 -6.23
C ILE A 241 15.09 -16.31 -5.78
N LEU A 242 14.84 -15.27 -6.60
CA LEU A 242 15.13 -13.88 -6.24
C LEU A 242 14.34 -13.44 -5.01
N PHE A 243 13.07 -13.84 -4.92
CA PHE A 243 12.23 -13.57 -3.76
C PHE A 243 12.80 -14.20 -2.48
N LEU A 244 13.22 -15.47 -2.57
CA LEU A 244 13.87 -16.17 -1.45
C LEU A 244 15.17 -15.46 -1.02
N ILE A 245 16.00 -14.99 -1.97
CA ILE A 245 17.20 -14.21 -1.67
C ILE A 245 16.82 -12.92 -0.91
N CYS A 246 15.77 -12.21 -1.33
CA CYS A 246 15.29 -11.02 -0.59
C CYS A 246 14.80 -11.38 0.82
N LEU A 247 14.14 -12.53 1.00
CA LEU A 247 13.76 -13.00 2.34
C LEU A 247 14.98 -13.31 3.23
N LEU A 248 16.05 -13.85 2.67
CA LEU A 248 17.31 -14.06 3.40
C LEU A 248 17.98 -12.73 3.80
N VAL A 249 17.86 -11.68 2.97
CA VAL A 249 18.29 -10.34 3.35
C VAL A 249 17.41 -9.76 4.46
N VAL A 250 16.09 -9.94 4.38
CA VAL A 250 15.16 -9.54 5.45
C VAL A 250 15.51 -10.24 6.76
N ALA A 251 15.82 -11.55 6.70
CA ALA A 251 16.24 -12.35 7.85
C ALA A 251 17.66 -12.01 8.37
N HIS A 252 18.33 -10.97 7.83
CA HIS A 252 19.69 -10.55 8.18
C HIS A 252 20.79 -11.60 7.92
N ILE A 253 20.55 -12.56 7.00
CA ILE A 253 21.50 -13.63 6.66
C ILE A 253 22.45 -13.18 5.54
N ILE A 254 21.94 -12.40 4.56
CA ILE A 254 22.69 -11.97 3.37
C ILE A 254 22.70 -10.45 3.31
N ASP A 255 23.80 -9.86 2.77
CA ASP A 255 23.88 -8.42 2.54
C ASP A 255 22.92 -7.98 1.41
N TYR A 256 22.24 -6.84 1.61
CA TYR A 256 21.26 -6.30 0.66
C TYR A 256 21.86 -5.96 -0.72
N ARG A 257 23.17 -5.66 -0.80
CA ARG A 257 23.86 -5.33 -2.05
C ARG A 257 23.85 -6.52 -3.00
N ILE A 258 23.97 -7.75 -2.46
CA ILE A 258 23.93 -8.98 -3.25
C ILE A 258 22.55 -9.13 -3.90
N SER A 259 21.48 -9.02 -3.13
CA SER A 259 20.11 -9.11 -3.67
C SER A 259 19.86 -8.02 -4.71
N PHE A 260 20.32 -6.79 -4.46
CA PHE A 260 20.14 -5.66 -5.37
C PHE A 260 20.82 -5.91 -6.72
N ILE A 261 22.07 -6.37 -6.73
CA ILE A 261 22.81 -6.68 -7.98
C ILE A 261 22.14 -7.83 -8.73
N LEU A 262 21.74 -8.91 -8.02
CA LEU A 262 21.14 -10.08 -8.65
C LEU A 262 19.76 -9.75 -9.24
N VAL A 263 18.93 -8.98 -8.54
CA VAL A 263 17.59 -8.57 -9.02
C VAL A 263 17.71 -7.66 -10.23
N ILE A 264 18.57 -6.63 -10.16
CA ILE A 264 18.81 -5.74 -11.31
C ILE A 264 19.32 -6.53 -12.50
N GLY A 265 20.33 -7.37 -12.31
CA GLY A 265 20.91 -8.18 -13.39
C GLY A 265 19.84 -9.08 -14.04
N TYR A 266 19.09 -9.84 -13.24
CA TYR A 266 18.06 -10.73 -13.77
C TYR A 266 16.98 -9.97 -14.56
N ILE A 267 16.47 -8.85 -14.01
CA ILE A 267 15.42 -8.06 -14.64
C ILE A 267 15.93 -7.38 -15.92
N PHE A 268 17.15 -6.85 -15.89
CA PHE A 268 17.78 -6.20 -17.05
C PHE A 268 17.86 -7.15 -18.24
N PHE A 269 18.32 -8.38 -18.02
CA PHE A 269 18.48 -9.37 -19.10
C PHE A 269 17.17 -10.07 -19.47
N LYS A 270 16.23 -10.24 -18.54
CA LYS A 270 15.01 -11.03 -18.78
C LYS A 270 13.83 -10.17 -19.21
N ASN A 271 13.59 -9.03 -18.53
CA ASN A 271 12.45 -8.16 -18.79
C ASN A 271 12.69 -6.74 -18.24
N TRP A 272 13.47 -5.96 -18.94
CA TRP A 272 13.82 -4.60 -18.52
C TRP A 272 12.60 -3.65 -18.38
N HIS A 273 11.45 -3.98 -19.01
CA HIS A 273 10.21 -3.21 -18.86
C HIS A 273 9.67 -3.19 -17.43
N LEU A 274 10.03 -4.17 -16.61
CA LEU A 274 9.63 -4.22 -15.20
C LEU A 274 10.14 -3.03 -14.39
N PHE A 275 11.25 -2.45 -14.76
CA PHE A 275 11.73 -1.22 -14.12
C PHE A 275 10.70 -0.08 -14.19
N LYS A 276 9.87 -0.03 -15.22
CA LYS A 276 8.80 0.97 -15.34
C LYS A 276 7.62 0.72 -14.40
N LYS A 277 7.51 -0.49 -13.82
CA LYS A 277 6.43 -0.89 -12.90
C LYS A 277 6.79 -0.68 -11.43
N VAL A 278 8.05 -0.33 -11.14
CA VAL A 278 8.50 0.01 -9.80
C VAL A 278 7.90 1.35 -9.38
N ASP A 279 7.43 1.43 -8.14
CA ASP A 279 6.93 2.68 -7.56
C ASP A 279 8.10 3.56 -7.11
N TYR A 280 8.64 4.34 -8.05
CA TYR A 280 9.70 5.31 -7.76
C TYR A 280 9.20 6.47 -6.89
N SER A 281 7.89 6.78 -6.93
CA SER A 281 7.31 7.83 -6.08
C SER A 281 7.47 7.47 -4.61
N LEU A 282 7.22 6.22 -4.26
CA LEU A 282 7.43 5.69 -2.91
C LEU A 282 8.91 5.80 -2.50
N LEU A 283 9.84 5.35 -3.34
CA LEU A 283 11.29 5.39 -3.03
C LEU A 283 11.80 6.82 -2.84
N LEU A 284 11.37 7.76 -3.68
CA LEU A 284 11.70 9.18 -3.57
C LEU A 284 11.07 9.80 -2.32
N THR A 285 9.85 9.41 -1.95
CA THR A 285 9.19 9.83 -0.71
C THR A 285 10.01 9.43 0.51
N PHE A 286 10.47 8.17 0.57
CA PHE A 286 11.36 7.71 1.64
C PHE A 286 12.64 8.52 1.70
N THR A 287 13.30 8.74 0.56
CA THR A 287 14.53 9.51 0.47
C THR A 287 14.34 10.94 0.97
N ALA A 288 13.28 11.62 0.54
CA ALA A 288 12.95 12.97 0.98
C ALA A 288 12.68 13.03 2.50
N LEU A 289 11.92 12.07 3.02
CA LEU A 289 11.64 11.99 4.45
C LEU A 289 12.89 11.68 5.28
N PHE A 290 13.80 10.84 4.81
CA PHE A 290 15.07 10.59 5.49
C PHE A 290 15.90 11.86 5.62
N ILE A 291 15.99 12.66 4.55
CA ILE A 291 16.69 13.95 4.58
C ILE A 291 16.00 14.91 5.54
N PHE A 292 14.67 15.06 5.43
CA PHE A 292 13.88 15.94 6.29
C PHE A 292 14.09 15.61 7.77
N ILE A 293 13.93 14.34 8.15
CA ILE A 293 14.05 13.88 9.53
C ILE A 293 15.49 13.98 10.02
N GLY A 294 16.47 13.65 9.17
CA GLY A 294 17.88 13.84 9.48
C GLY A 294 18.19 15.28 9.85
N ASN A 295 17.66 16.25 9.09
CA ASN A 295 17.79 17.67 9.37
C ASN A 295 17.05 18.10 10.65
N LEU A 296 15.81 17.63 10.87
CA LEU A 296 15.04 17.94 12.08
C LEU A 296 15.73 17.50 13.36
N LYS A 297 16.40 16.36 13.35
CA LYS A 297 17.18 15.87 14.48
C LYS A 297 18.34 16.80 14.86
N CYS A 298 18.86 17.57 13.92
CA CYS A 298 19.91 18.54 14.16
C CYS A 298 19.39 19.83 14.82
N ILE A 299 18.07 20.01 14.97
CA ILE A 299 17.45 21.18 15.62
C ILE A 299 17.04 20.80 17.05
N PRO A 300 17.79 21.22 18.10
CA PRO A 300 17.56 20.74 19.47
C PRO A 300 16.15 21.02 19.99
N GLN A 301 15.62 22.23 19.75
CA GLN A 301 14.30 22.63 20.24
C GLN A 301 13.19 21.76 19.64
N PHE A 302 13.29 21.46 18.35
CA PHE A 302 12.32 20.62 17.66
C PHE A 302 12.43 19.15 18.09
N ASN A 303 13.65 18.69 18.29
CA ASN A 303 13.92 17.33 18.78
C ASN A 303 13.30 17.11 20.17
N HIS A 304 13.56 18.01 21.13
CA HIS A 304 12.97 17.95 22.45
C HIS A 304 11.43 18.02 22.43
N PHE A 305 10.87 18.91 21.62
CA PHE A 305 9.42 19.04 21.47
C PHE A 305 8.76 17.75 20.95
N LEU A 306 9.31 17.14 19.90
CA LEU A 306 8.76 15.89 19.37
C LEU A 306 8.91 14.73 20.36
N ILE A 307 10.06 14.59 21.01
CA ILE A 307 10.26 13.56 22.03
C ILE A 307 9.22 13.71 23.14
N SER A 308 8.96 14.94 23.65
CA SER A 308 7.99 15.16 24.72
C SER A 308 6.53 14.81 24.35
N ILE A 309 6.19 14.85 23.06
CA ILE A 309 4.84 14.44 22.59
C ILE A 309 4.76 12.92 22.40
N ILE A 310 5.87 12.31 21.97
CA ILE A 310 5.88 10.91 21.56
C ILE A 310 6.11 9.99 22.78
N ASP A 311 6.96 10.40 23.71
CA ASP A 311 7.42 9.57 24.82
C ASP A 311 6.24 9.11 25.70
N GLY A 312 6.11 7.79 25.86
CA GLY A 312 4.99 7.14 26.57
C GLY A 312 3.66 7.07 25.78
N HIS A 313 3.57 7.71 24.61
CA HIS A 313 2.35 7.76 23.79
C HIS A 313 2.60 7.36 22.34
N GLU A 314 3.64 6.59 22.05
CA GLU A 314 4.11 6.28 20.70
C GLU A 314 3.04 5.65 19.83
N THR A 315 2.29 4.67 20.37
CA THR A 315 1.22 3.98 19.61
C THR A 315 0.12 4.94 19.22
N LEU A 316 -0.38 5.75 20.16
CA LEU A 316 -1.45 6.71 19.89
C LEU A 316 -0.98 7.80 18.94
N THR A 317 0.21 8.34 19.14
CA THR A 317 0.82 9.35 18.27
C THR A 317 1.00 8.81 16.85
N ALA A 318 1.41 7.55 16.69
CA ALA A 318 1.54 6.90 15.39
C ALA A 318 0.18 6.73 14.70
N ILE A 319 -0.87 6.33 15.44
CA ILE A 319 -2.23 6.23 14.90
C ILE A 319 -2.73 7.58 14.42
N LEU A 320 -2.64 8.62 15.26
CA LEU A 320 -3.12 9.97 14.93
C LEU A 320 -2.34 10.60 13.77
N SER A 321 -1.00 10.47 13.80
CA SER A 321 -0.15 10.95 12.69
C SER A 321 -0.50 10.28 11.37
N SER A 322 -0.79 8.98 11.40
CA SER A 322 -1.19 8.22 10.19
C SER A 322 -2.45 8.78 9.55
N GLN A 323 -3.40 9.31 10.34
CA GLN A 323 -4.64 9.90 9.82
C GLN A 323 -4.39 11.17 8.98
N ILE A 324 -3.27 11.86 9.23
CA ILE A 324 -2.93 13.16 8.62
C ILE A 324 -1.94 12.99 7.47
N ILE A 325 -0.84 12.26 7.72
CA ILE A 325 0.30 12.16 6.79
C ILE A 325 0.48 10.78 6.16
N SER A 326 -0.43 9.84 6.42
CA SER A 326 -0.33 8.42 6.05
C SER A 326 0.65 7.62 6.92
N ASN A 327 0.41 6.31 7.04
CA ASN A 327 1.14 5.41 7.93
C ASN A 327 2.64 5.29 7.59
N VAL A 328 3.03 5.30 6.31
CA VAL A 328 4.43 5.21 5.89
C VAL A 328 5.22 6.45 6.29
N PRO A 329 4.82 7.68 5.94
CA PRO A 329 5.48 8.89 6.44
C PRO A 329 5.48 9.00 7.96
N ALA A 330 4.38 8.62 8.64
CA ALA A 330 4.31 8.61 10.09
C ALA A 330 5.35 7.68 10.71
N ALA A 331 5.51 6.46 10.17
CA ALA A 331 6.52 5.50 10.62
C ALA A 331 7.94 6.08 10.52
N ILE A 332 8.27 6.68 9.38
CA ILE A 332 9.60 7.24 9.15
C ILE A 332 9.83 8.45 10.06
N LEU A 333 8.86 9.36 10.15
CA LEU A 333 8.96 10.56 10.98
C LEU A 333 9.17 10.21 12.46
N LEU A 334 8.27 9.41 13.02
CA LEU A 334 8.27 9.12 14.45
C LEU A 334 9.46 8.26 14.89
N SER A 335 9.94 7.35 14.03
CA SER A 335 11.13 6.53 14.28
C SER A 335 12.41 7.35 14.46
N GLY A 336 12.38 8.61 14.09
CA GLY A 336 13.45 9.56 14.34
C GLY A 336 13.59 9.97 15.79
N PHE A 337 12.52 9.89 16.58
CA PHE A 337 12.39 10.52 17.88
C PHE A 337 12.04 9.57 19.04
N THR A 338 11.86 8.28 18.77
CA THR A 338 11.70 7.23 19.77
C THR A 338 12.49 5.98 19.42
N LYS A 339 12.80 5.16 20.42
CA LYS A 339 13.38 3.82 20.29
C LYS A 339 12.34 2.71 20.48
N ASN A 340 11.11 3.06 20.83
CA ASN A 340 10.02 2.09 21.02
C ASN A 340 9.42 1.70 19.67
N TYR A 341 10.22 0.98 18.87
CA TYR A 341 9.79 0.55 17.52
C TYR A 341 8.60 -0.41 17.55
N SER A 342 8.44 -1.20 18.64
CA SER A 342 7.28 -2.09 18.77
C SER A 342 5.98 -1.31 18.84
N ALA A 343 5.93 -0.24 19.63
CA ALA A 343 4.78 0.65 19.71
C ALA A 343 4.51 1.37 18.37
N LEU A 344 5.57 1.79 17.65
CA LEU A 344 5.42 2.39 16.33
C LEU A 344 4.88 1.38 15.30
N ILE A 345 5.35 0.13 15.32
CA ILE A 345 4.86 -0.93 14.42
C ILE A 345 3.37 -1.15 14.65
N ILE A 346 2.94 -1.32 15.91
CA ILE A 346 1.51 -1.47 16.26
C ILE A 346 0.73 -0.22 15.78
N GLY A 347 1.18 0.96 16.18
CA GLY A 347 0.48 2.22 15.94
C GLY A 347 0.34 2.55 14.45
N THR A 348 1.39 2.39 13.64
CA THR A 348 1.33 2.70 12.20
C THR A 348 0.56 1.68 11.39
N ASN A 349 0.53 0.41 11.80
CA ASN A 349 -0.28 -0.61 11.14
C ASN A 349 -1.77 -0.44 11.44
N ILE A 350 -2.14 -0.29 12.70
CA ILE A 350 -3.52 -0.04 13.10
C ILE A 350 -3.97 1.35 12.62
N GLY A 351 -3.07 2.34 12.66
CA GLY A 351 -3.28 3.68 12.13
C GLY A 351 -3.45 3.76 10.60
N GLY A 352 -3.16 2.70 9.86
CA GLY A 352 -3.51 2.56 8.45
C GLY A 352 -5.02 2.43 8.19
N LEU A 353 -5.80 2.16 9.25
CA LEU A 353 -7.27 2.27 9.26
C LEU A 353 -7.70 3.72 9.52
N GLY A 354 -8.98 4.02 9.31
CA GLY A 354 -9.58 5.35 9.57
C GLY A 354 -9.81 6.12 8.28
N THR A 355 -9.07 7.18 8.03
CA THR A 355 -9.24 8.03 6.85
C THR A 355 -8.70 7.37 5.57
N LEU A 356 -9.15 7.85 4.39
CA LEU A 356 -8.57 7.40 3.11
C LEU A 356 -7.08 7.77 2.96
N ILE A 357 -6.62 8.79 3.69
CA ILE A 357 -5.23 9.25 3.66
C ILE A 357 -4.35 8.36 4.54
N ALA A 358 -4.93 7.73 5.55
CA ALA A 358 -4.20 6.93 6.53
C ALA A 358 -3.38 5.79 5.90
N SER A 359 -3.83 5.24 4.76
CA SER A 359 -3.08 4.28 3.97
C SER A 359 -3.23 4.56 2.48
N MET A 360 -2.11 4.60 1.75
CA MET A 360 -2.12 4.76 0.29
C MET A 360 -2.88 3.62 -0.41
N ALA A 361 -2.86 2.42 0.13
CA ALA A 361 -3.63 1.26 -0.33
C ALA A 361 -5.14 1.56 -0.39
N SER A 362 -5.66 2.34 0.54
CA SER A 362 -7.07 2.74 0.58
C SER A 362 -7.48 3.59 -0.63
N LEU A 363 -6.56 4.43 -1.13
CA LEU A 363 -6.77 5.24 -2.33
C LEU A 363 -6.85 4.39 -3.60
N ILE A 364 -6.15 3.26 -3.65
CA ILE A 364 -6.19 2.32 -4.79
C ILE A 364 -7.61 1.79 -4.97
N SER A 365 -8.20 1.25 -3.91
CA SER A 365 -9.57 0.74 -3.93
C SER A 365 -10.59 1.82 -4.29
N PHE A 366 -10.44 3.02 -3.72
CA PHE A 366 -11.28 4.16 -4.05
C PHE A 366 -11.22 4.52 -5.54
N LYS A 367 -10.01 4.53 -6.14
CA LYS A 367 -9.82 4.80 -7.57
C LYS A 367 -10.54 3.79 -8.46
N TYR A 368 -10.54 2.49 -8.10
CA TYR A 368 -11.28 1.47 -8.85
C TYR A 368 -12.79 1.70 -8.80
N ILE A 369 -13.35 1.94 -7.62
CA ILE A 369 -14.79 2.25 -7.47
C ILE A 369 -15.16 3.55 -8.20
N ALA A 370 -14.30 4.57 -8.13
CA ALA A 370 -14.53 5.84 -8.79
C ALA A 370 -14.57 5.74 -10.32
N LYS A 371 -13.85 4.77 -10.90
CA LYS A 371 -13.91 4.47 -12.34
C LYS A 371 -15.18 3.72 -12.74
N GLU A 372 -15.76 2.94 -11.84
CA GLU A 372 -16.95 2.14 -12.14
C GLU A 372 -18.20 2.99 -12.31
N LYS A 373 -18.56 3.79 -11.31
CA LYS A 373 -19.67 4.75 -11.38
C LYS A 373 -19.38 5.92 -10.44
N THR A 374 -19.47 7.13 -10.94
CA THR A 374 -19.27 8.37 -10.14
C THR A 374 -20.26 8.47 -8.97
N THR A 375 -21.49 7.97 -9.15
CA THR A 375 -22.54 7.95 -8.13
C THR A 375 -22.22 7.04 -6.93
N LEU A 376 -21.28 6.10 -7.07
CA LEU A 376 -20.87 5.21 -5.99
C LEU A 376 -19.80 5.80 -5.08
N ARG A 377 -19.12 6.88 -5.49
CA ARG A 377 -18.01 7.49 -4.75
C ARG A 377 -18.40 7.89 -3.32
N GLY A 378 -19.48 8.64 -3.16
CA GLY A 378 -19.94 9.09 -1.84
C GLY A 378 -20.39 7.93 -0.95
N LYS A 379 -21.11 6.95 -1.52
CA LYS A 379 -21.54 5.75 -0.78
C LYS A 379 -20.34 4.90 -0.34
N TYR A 380 -19.35 4.73 -1.22
CA TYR A 380 -18.11 4.03 -0.88
C TYR A 380 -17.37 4.76 0.24
N PHE A 381 -17.15 6.07 0.08
CA PHE A 381 -16.45 6.88 1.08
C PHE A 381 -17.08 6.76 2.46
N MET A 382 -18.40 6.91 2.56
CA MET A 382 -19.11 6.78 3.83
C MET A 382 -18.98 5.37 4.42
N MET A 383 -19.22 4.32 3.63
CA MET A 383 -19.10 2.92 4.08
C MET A 383 -17.66 2.60 4.50
N PHE A 384 -16.67 3.04 3.71
CA PHE A 384 -15.26 2.87 3.99
C PHE A 384 -14.88 3.53 5.32
N THR A 385 -15.25 4.81 5.51
CA THR A 385 -14.89 5.56 6.72
C THR A 385 -15.52 4.93 7.96
N ILE A 386 -16.83 4.62 7.93
CA ILE A 386 -17.51 3.97 9.06
C ILE A 386 -16.87 2.63 9.39
N ALA A 387 -16.65 1.77 8.40
CA ALA A 387 -16.07 0.45 8.62
C ALA A 387 -14.64 0.55 9.19
N ASN A 388 -13.79 1.43 8.63
CA ASN A 388 -12.43 1.62 9.11
C ASN A 388 -12.38 2.19 10.54
N ILE A 389 -13.27 3.14 10.89
CA ILE A 389 -13.37 3.66 12.26
C ILE A 389 -13.81 2.55 13.22
N VAL A 390 -14.81 1.74 12.85
CA VAL A 390 -15.25 0.61 13.70
C VAL A 390 -14.11 -0.38 13.94
N PHE A 391 -13.40 -0.79 12.88
CA PHE A 391 -12.26 -1.68 13.01
C PHE A 391 -11.13 -1.06 13.83
N LEU A 392 -10.84 0.23 13.63
CA LEU A 392 -9.85 0.97 14.41
C LEU A 392 -10.19 0.93 15.91
N ILE A 393 -11.43 1.26 16.27
CA ILE A 393 -11.89 1.25 17.68
C ILE A 393 -11.78 -0.16 18.27
N LEU A 394 -12.24 -1.18 17.54
CA LEU A 394 -12.21 -2.56 18.03
C LEU A 394 -10.77 -3.06 18.24
N LEU A 395 -9.85 -2.71 17.35
CA LEU A 395 -8.43 -3.07 17.48
C LEU A 395 -7.74 -2.25 18.57
N LEU A 396 -8.13 -0.99 18.81
CA LEU A 396 -7.66 -0.19 19.94
C LEU A 396 -8.07 -0.82 21.29
N LEU A 397 -9.28 -1.35 21.37
CA LEU A 397 -9.71 -2.10 22.55
C LEU A 397 -8.87 -3.36 22.75
N CYS A 398 -8.48 -4.04 21.69
CA CYS A 398 -7.56 -5.18 21.76
C CYS A 398 -6.16 -4.78 22.29
N ILE A 399 -5.64 -3.58 21.94
CA ILE A 399 -4.35 -3.09 22.46
C ILE A 399 -4.38 -2.99 24.00
N ASN A 400 -5.49 -2.51 24.55
CA ASN A 400 -5.64 -2.33 25.99
C ASN A 400 -5.85 -3.64 26.77
N LEU A 401 -6.16 -4.73 26.07
CA LEU A 401 -6.39 -6.06 26.66
C LEU A 401 -5.16 -6.98 26.59
N LEU A 402 -4.21 -6.66 25.73
CA LEU A 402 -2.97 -7.41 25.47
C LEU A 402 -1.77 -6.72 26.10
#